data_6d1764b68a50dde20eca5114581e3ed2
#
_entry.id   6d1764b68a50dde20eca5114581e3ed2
#
_cell.length_a   1.000
_cell.length_b   1.000
_cell.length_c   1.000
_cell.angle_alpha   90.00
_cell.angle_beta   90.00
_cell.angle_gamma   90.00
#
_symmetry.space_group_name_H-M   'P 1'
#
loop_
_entity.id
_entity.type
_entity.pdbx_description
1 polymer ?
#
loop_
_entity_poly.entity_id
_entity_poly.type
_entity_poly.pdbx_seq_one_letter_code
_entity_poly.pdbx_strand_id
1 'polypeptide(L)'
;YGVCRILYDGASKYTGKPLSLNGAEGLVKNIKKGEKVFILTGFILLPWNEAETDGIISSTVFARFVIRAFGAKPVMIVPEQCEKAIKAMSEVLGVNITYDIDNIPDNTICIISFTKDKNKENEETAELLSHGLPCAVISNEAPGRNKNGYYHNAVGVNTTDVEAKYDVLFKECQNRGVYNLSIGDLGNELGMGTIEEHISCLLYTSPSPRDISGS
;
A
#
# COMPACT_ATOMS: atom_id res chain seq x y z
N TYR A 1 15.72 -12.00 -10.08
CA TYR A 1 16.16 -12.92 -9.01
C TYR A 1 16.94 -12.22 -7.88
N GLY A 2 17.69 -11.13 -8.15
CA GLY A 2 18.60 -10.54 -7.15
C GLY A 2 17.90 -9.76 -6.03
N VAL A 3 17.07 -8.77 -6.37
CA VAL A 3 16.54 -7.81 -5.39
C VAL A 3 15.50 -8.45 -4.48
N CYS A 4 14.53 -9.18 -5.01
CA CYS A 4 13.50 -9.84 -4.20
C CYS A 4 14.11 -10.78 -3.13
N ARG A 5 15.20 -11.47 -3.45
CA ARG A 5 15.88 -12.34 -2.46
C ARG A 5 16.51 -11.53 -1.32
N ILE A 6 17.15 -10.42 -1.66
CA ILE A 6 17.75 -9.50 -0.67
C ILE A 6 16.67 -8.93 0.26
N LEU A 7 15.56 -8.45 -0.32
CA LEU A 7 14.41 -7.92 0.44
C LEU A 7 13.81 -9.00 1.35
N TYR A 8 13.59 -10.19 0.82
CA TYR A 8 13.04 -11.32 1.57
C TYR A 8 13.93 -11.70 2.75
N ASP A 9 15.24 -11.83 2.54
CA ASP A 9 16.18 -12.20 3.59
C ASP A 9 16.25 -11.11 4.68
N GLY A 10 16.22 -9.82 4.29
CA GLY A 10 16.14 -8.69 5.23
C GLY A 10 14.88 -8.69 6.06
N ALA A 11 13.73 -8.79 5.40
CA ALA A 11 12.44 -8.81 6.07
C ALA A 11 12.27 -10.04 6.96
N SER A 12 12.74 -11.22 6.53
CA SER A 12 12.68 -12.44 7.34
C SER A 12 13.58 -12.33 8.59
N LYS A 13 14.76 -11.71 8.47
CA LYS A 13 15.64 -11.43 9.60
C LYS A 13 15.01 -10.43 10.58
N TYR A 14 14.36 -9.38 10.07
CA TYR A 14 13.69 -8.38 10.88
C TYR A 14 12.51 -8.98 11.65
N THR A 15 11.67 -9.80 11.01
CA THR A 15 10.48 -10.39 11.64
C THR A 15 10.80 -11.60 12.53
N GLY A 16 11.95 -12.25 12.35
CA GLY A 16 12.34 -13.46 13.05
C GLY A 16 11.50 -14.69 12.74
N LYS A 17 10.64 -14.64 11.71
CA LYS A 17 9.75 -15.74 11.29
C LYS A 17 9.37 -15.63 9.81
N PRO A 18 8.76 -16.67 9.20
CA PRO A 18 8.29 -16.60 7.81
C PRO A 18 7.35 -15.41 7.59
N LEU A 19 7.56 -14.64 6.52
CA LEU A 19 6.87 -13.37 6.27
C LEU A 19 5.35 -13.54 6.16
N SER A 20 4.88 -14.56 5.42
CA SER A 20 3.45 -14.84 5.28
C SER A 20 2.79 -15.21 6.61
N LEU A 21 3.49 -15.96 7.47
CA LEU A 21 3.01 -16.28 8.82
C LEU A 21 2.92 -15.01 9.67
N ASN A 22 3.97 -14.18 9.66
CA ASN A 22 4.00 -12.92 10.40
C ASN A 22 2.85 -11.99 9.98
N GLY A 23 2.64 -11.84 8.68
CA GLY A 23 1.55 -11.05 8.13
C GLY A 23 0.18 -11.61 8.53
N ALA A 24 -0.03 -12.92 8.38
CA ALA A 24 -1.30 -13.57 8.74
C ALA A 24 -1.63 -13.42 10.22
N GLU A 25 -0.67 -13.66 11.13
CA GLU A 25 -0.85 -13.45 12.56
C GLU A 25 -1.19 -12.00 12.90
N GLY A 26 -0.50 -11.05 12.24
CA GLY A 26 -0.77 -9.62 12.41
C GLY A 26 -2.18 -9.24 11.96
N LEU A 27 -2.64 -9.73 10.81
CA LEU A 27 -4.00 -9.50 10.32
C LEU A 27 -5.05 -10.07 11.27
N VAL A 28 -4.89 -11.34 11.69
CA VAL A 28 -5.83 -12.00 12.64
C VAL A 28 -5.91 -11.26 13.97
N LYS A 29 -4.77 -10.74 14.45
CA LYS A 29 -4.71 -10.01 15.74
C LYS A 29 -5.40 -8.65 15.67
N ASN A 30 -5.28 -7.95 14.55
CA ASN A 30 -5.62 -6.52 14.46
C ASN A 30 -6.91 -6.24 13.71
N ILE A 31 -7.28 -7.04 12.68
CA ILE A 31 -8.51 -6.80 11.93
C ILE A 31 -9.73 -7.27 12.72
N LYS A 32 -10.71 -6.39 12.86
CA LYS A 32 -11.94 -6.67 13.59
C LYS A 32 -13.17 -6.47 12.71
N LYS A 33 -14.21 -7.24 13.01
CA LYS A 33 -15.49 -7.16 12.30
C LYS A 33 -16.08 -5.74 12.37
N GLY A 34 -16.49 -5.23 11.22
CA GLY A 34 -17.12 -3.92 11.09
C GLY A 34 -16.15 -2.74 11.06
N GLU A 35 -14.87 -2.93 11.40
CA GLU A 35 -13.86 -1.87 11.36
C GLU A 35 -13.27 -1.67 9.96
N LYS A 36 -12.80 -0.46 9.69
CA LYS A 36 -12.19 -0.11 8.41
C LYS A 36 -10.77 -0.69 8.30
N VAL A 37 -10.44 -1.19 7.12
CA VAL A 37 -9.09 -1.60 6.72
C VAL A 37 -8.70 -0.79 5.50
N PHE A 38 -7.66 0.03 5.60
CA PHE A 38 -7.14 0.79 4.47
C PHE A 38 -6.23 -0.08 3.62
N ILE A 39 -6.40 -0.03 2.31
CA ILE A 39 -5.60 -0.76 1.34
C ILE A 39 -5.07 0.24 0.33
N LEU A 40 -3.75 0.41 0.31
CA LEU A 40 -3.02 1.34 -0.55
C LEU A 40 -2.39 0.55 -1.69
N THR A 41 -2.56 1.01 -2.93
CA THR A 41 -1.96 0.39 -4.13
C THR A 41 -1.90 1.36 -5.29
N GLY A 42 -1.19 1.01 -6.35
CA GLY A 42 -1.29 1.66 -7.64
C GLY A 42 -0.06 2.46 -8.04
N PHE A 43 1.01 1.78 -8.44
CA PHE A 43 2.10 2.38 -9.23
C PHE A 43 1.59 2.85 -10.59
N ILE A 44 2.10 3.98 -11.05
CA ILE A 44 1.77 4.54 -12.37
C ILE A 44 2.89 4.28 -13.35
N LEU A 45 2.57 3.59 -14.44
CA LEU A 45 3.51 3.24 -15.49
C LEU A 45 3.66 4.36 -16.51
N LEU A 46 4.89 4.86 -16.66
CA LEU A 46 5.24 5.82 -17.71
C LEU A 46 5.76 5.08 -18.95
N PRO A 47 5.50 5.59 -20.18
CA PRO A 47 4.83 6.87 -20.48
C PRO A 47 3.30 6.80 -20.61
N TRP A 48 2.68 5.65 -20.36
CA TRP A 48 1.23 5.44 -20.61
C TRP A 48 0.33 6.17 -19.61
N ASN A 49 0.83 6.54 -18.44
CA ASN A 49 0.07 7.12 -17.33
C ASN A 49 -1.11 6.23 -16.89
N GLU A 50 -0.89 4.93 -16.95
CA GLU A 50 -1.85 3.89 -16.53
C GLU A 50 -1.32 3.20 -15.27
N ALA A 51 -2.24 2.72 -14.44
CA ALA A 51 -1.87 2.00 -13.23
C ALA A 51 -1.40 0.58 -13.53
N GLU A 52 -0.37 0.14 -12.81
CA GLU A 52 0.14 -1.23 -12.86
C GLU A 52 -0.93 -2.23 -12.37
N THR A 53 -1.07 -3.35 -13.07
CA THR A 53 -2.22 -4.23 -12.87
C THR A 53 -2.08 -5.20 -11.69
N ASP A 54 -0.88 -5.65 -11.35
CA ASP A 54 -0.67 -6.67 -10.32
C ASP A 54 -1.10 -6.19 -8.93
N GLY A 55 -0.68 -4.98 -8.51
CA GLY A 55 -1.11 -4.36 -7.27
C GLY A 55 -2.62 -4.19 -7.19
N ILE A 56 -3.27 -3.74 -8.29
CA ILE A 56 -4.72 -3.53 -8.33
C ILE A 56 -5.48 -4.85 -8.17
N ILE A 57 -5.06 -5.87 -8.95
CA ILE A 57 -5.73 -7.17 -8.94
C ILE A 57 -5.59 -7.83 -7.58
N SER A 58 -4.37 -7.93 -7.05
CA SER A 58 -4.10 -8.56 -5.77
C SER A 58 -4.76 -7.80 -4.60
N SER A 59 -4.77 -6.46 -4.62
CA SER A 59 -5.45 -5.64 -3.60
C SER A 59 -6.97 -5.80 -3.63
N THR A 60 -7.58 -5.91 -4.82
CA THR A 60 -9.03 -6.11 -4.92
C THR A 60 -9.44 -7.50 -4.42
N VAL A 61 -8.64 -8.53 -4.74
CA VAL A 61 -8.83 -9.88 -4.19
C VAL A 61 -8.64 -9.87 -2.67
N PHE A 62 -7.63 -9.15 -2.18
CA PHE A 62 -7.37 -9.00 -0.75
C PHE A 62 -8.52 -8.26 -0.04
N ALA A 63 -9.09 -7.22 -0.64
CA ALA A 63 -10.26 -6.54 -0.09
C ALA A 63 -11.46 -7.50 0.06
N ARG A 64 -11.71 -8.35 -0.93
CA ARG A 64 -12.72 -9.42 -0.81
C ARG A 64 -12.38 -10.40 0.32
N PHE A 65 -11.11 -10.77 0.47
CA PHE A 65 -10.67 -11.62 1.58
C PHE A 65 -10.95 -10.95 2.94
N VAL A 66 -10.64 -9.66 3.10
CA VAL A 66 -10.94 -8.87 4.31
C VAL A 66 -12.43 -8.93 4.66
N ILE A 67 -13.30 -8.77 3.67
CA ILE A 67 -14.76 -8.90 3.86
C ILE A 67 -15.13 -10.30 4.34
N ARG A 68 -14.65 -11.33 3.64
CA ARG A 68 -15.10 -12.73 3.87
C ARG A 68 -14.52 -13.34 5.13
N ALA A 69 -13.24 -13.09 5.41
CA ALA A 69 -12.55 -13.68 6.55
C ALA A 69 -12.83 -12.97 7.87
N PHE A 70 -12.96 -11.63 7.82
CA PHE A 70 -13.07 -10.82 9.03
C PHE A 70 -14.40 -10.08 9.18
N GLY A 71 -15.19 -9.96 8.13
CA GLY A 71 -16.38 -9.10 8.14
C GLY A 71 -16.02 -7.61 8.33
N ALA A 72 -14.80 -7.23 7.96
CA ALA A 72 -14.31 -5.86 8.04
C ALA A 72 -14.68 -5.05 6.78
N LYS A 73 -14.44 -3.75 6.81
CA LYS A 73 -14.84 -2.77 5.79
C LYS A 73 -13.60 -2.29 5.03
N PRO A 74 -13.23 -2.89 3.89
CA PRO A 74 -12.08 -2.45 3.12
C PRO A 74 -12.34 -1.09 2.47
N VAL A 75 -11.36 -0.19 2.60
CA VAL A 75 -11.30 1.11 1.93
C VAL A 75 -10.04 1.10 1.06
N MET A 76 -10.22 1.00 -0.25
CA MET A 76 -9.12 1.09 -1.21
C MET A 76 -8.83 2.57 -1.49
N ILE A 77 -7.65 3.02 -1.11
CA ILE A 77 -7.17 4.38 -1.29
C ILE A 77 -6.17 4.34 -2.43
N VAL A 78 -6.53 4.91 -3.57
CA VAL A 78 -5.85 4.65 -4.84
C VAL A 78 -5.81 5.91 -5.72
N PRO A 79 -4.87 6.03 -6.68
CA PRO A 79 -4.98 7.04 -7.71
C PRO A 79 -6.17 6.74 -8.64
N GLU A 80 -6.74 7.77 -9.24
CA GLU A 80 -7.94 7.66 -10.09
C GLU A 80 -7.83 6.63 -11.22
N GLN A 81 -6.61 6.41 -11.75
CA GLN A 81 -6.34 5.43 -12.81
C GLN A 81 -6.69 3.99 -12.41
N CYS A 82 -6.69 3.68 -11.10
CA CYS A 82 -7.00 2.34 -10.61
C CYS A 82 -8.50 2.03 -10.61
N GLU A 83 -9.35 3.03 -10.57
CA GLU A 83 -10.79 2.87 -10.29
C GLU A 83 -11.49 1.97 -11.28
N LYS A 84 -11.24 2.15 -12.58
CA LYS A 84 -11.86 1.35 -13.65
C LYS A 84 -11.55 -0.15 -13.50
N ALA A 85 -10.29 -0.46 -13.19
CA ALA A 85 -9.86 -1.86 -13.02
C ALA A 85 -10.45 -2.46 -11.73
N ILE A 86 -10.49 -1.71 -10.63
CA ILE A 86 -11.12 -2.15 -9.37
C ILE A 86 -12.60 -2.45 -9.58
N LYS A 87 -13.34 -1.59 -10.29
CA LYS A 87 -14.76 -1.82 -10.61
C LYS A 87 -14.95 -3.11 -11.40
N ALA A 88 -14.21 -3.30 -12.48
CA ALA A 88 -14.28 -4.50 -13.30
C ALA A 88 -13.97 -5.77 -12.49
N MET A 89 -12.93 -5.72 -11.65
CA MET A 89 -12.57 -6.83 -10.76
C MET A 89 -13.66 -7.10 -9.71
N SER A 90 -14.26 -6.07 -9.16
CA SER A 90 -15.32 -6.19 -8.14
C SER A 90 -16.56 -6.90 -8.69
N GLU A 91 -16.95 -6.62 -9.94
CA GLU A 91 -18.01 -7.33 -10.65
C GLU A 91 -17.72 -8.83 -10.74
N VAL A 92 -16.50 -9.20 -11.18
CA VAL A 92 -16.07 -10.61 -11.28
C VAL A 92 -16.05 -11.29 -9.91
N LEU A 93 -15.65 -10.57 -8.87
CA LEU A 93 -15.56 -11.09 -7.50
C LEU A 93 -16.91 -11.12 -6.77
N GLY A 94 -17.97 -10.54 -7.34
CA GLY A 94 -19.29 -10.44 -6.71
C GLY A 94 -19.26 -9.57 -5.46
N VAL A 95 -18.55 -8.44 -5.50
CA VAL A 95 -18.44 -7.45 -4.43
C VAL A 95 -18.96 -6.10 -4.93
N ASN A 96 -19.70 -5.39 -4.11
CA ASN A 96 -20.22 -4.07 -4.43
C ASN A 96 -19.16 -2.98 -4.24
N ILE A 97 -19.40 -1.81 -4.84
CA ILE A 97 -18.58 -0.61 -4.68
C ILE A 97 -19.39 0.51 -4.04
N THR A 98 -18.75 1.28 -3.18
CA THR A 98 -19.24 2.56 -2.65
C THR A 98 -18.13 3.61 -2.67
N TYR A 99 -18.51 4.89 -2.57
CA TYR A 99 -17.59 6.02 -2.35
C TYR A 99 -17.88 6.71 -1.01
N ASP A 100 -18.86 6.22 -0.27
CA ASP A 100 -19.21 6.73 1.06
C ASP A 100 -18.45 5.95 2.13
N ILE A 101 -17.40 6.59 2.66
CA ILE A 101 -16.53 5.99 3.69
C ILE A 101 -17.21 5.83 5.05
N ASP A 102 -18.27 6.61 5.31
CA ASP A 102 -18.99 6.57 6.59
C ASP A 102 -20.07 5.49 6.62
N ASN A 103 -20.57 5.12 5.43
CA ASN A 103 -21.62 4.12 5.30
C ASN A 103 -21.24 3.03 4.31
N ILE A 104 -20.33 2.14 4.70
CA ILE A 104 -19.88 1.01 3.89
C ILE A 104 -20.79 -0.19 4.16
N PRO A 105 -21.66 -0.59 3.20
CA PRO A 105 -22.52 -1.76 3.35
C PRO A 105 -21.72 -3.08 3.48
N ASP A 106 -22.40 -4.15 3.84
CA ASP A 106 -21.77 -5.48 3.80
C ASP A 106 -21.45 -5.88 2.35
N ASN A 107 -20.44 -6.72 2.19
CA ASN A 107 -19.95 -7.17 0.89
C ASN A 107 -19.59 -6.03 -0.08
N THR A 108 -19.04 -4.93 0.45
CA THR A 108 -18.76 -3.70 -0.32
C THR A 108 -17.33 -3.24 -0.08
N ILE A 109 -16.67 -2.79 -1.15
CA ILE A 109 -15.38 -2.09 -1.13
C ILE A 109 -15.66 -0.60 -1.25
N CYS A 110 -15.12 0.21 -0.35
CA CYS A 110 -15.12 1.66 -0.51
C CYS A 110 -13.88 2.06 -1.34
N ILE A 111 -14.05 2.93 -2.33
CA ILE A 111 -12.96 3.49 -3.14
C ILE A 111 -12.82 4.96 -2.81
N ILE A 112 -11.61 5.38 -2.46
CA ILE A 112 -11.24 6.78 -2.23
C ILE A 112 -10.09 7.13 -3.17
N SER A 113 -10.28 8.16 -3.98
CA SER A 113 -9.18 8.73 -4.77
C SER A 113 -8.25 9.51 -3.86
N PHE A 114 -6.93 9.35 -4.03
CA PHE A 114 -5.94 10.04 -3.20
C PHE A 114 -5.00 10.89 -4.04
N THR A 115 -4.52 11.98 -3.43
CA THR A 115 -3.78 13.03 -4.13
C THR A 115 -2.41 12.59 -4.66
N LYS A 116 -2.05 13.17 -5.80
CA LYS A 116 -0.69 13.15 -6.36
C LYS A 116 0.07 14.45 -6.06
N ASP A 117 -0.62 15.45 -5.52
CA ASP A 117 -0.05 16.75 -5.17
C ASP A 117 0.55 16.70 -3.76
N LYS A 118 1.87 16.85 -3.66
CA LYS A 118 2.59 16.91 -2.39
C LYS A 118 2.06 17.98 -1.43
N ASN A 119 1.53 19.08 -1.96
CA ASN A 119 1.02 20.17 -1.13
C ASN A 119 -0.31 19.83 -0.45
N LYS A 120 -1.03 18.83 -0.96
CA LYS A 120 -2.32 18.37 -0.45
C LYS A 120 -2.23 17.13 0.43
N GLU A 121 -1.08 16.46 0.47
CA GLU A 121 -0.94 15.17 1.17
C GLU A 121 -1.33 15.23 2.65
N ASN A 122 -1.01 16.33 3.35
CA ASN A 122 -1.36 16.52 4.75
C ASN A 122 -2.85 16.78 4.96
N GLU A 123 -3.43 17.62 4.10
CA GLU A 123 -4.85 17.98 4.16
C GLU A 123 -5.73 16.76 3.87
N GLU A 124 -5.48 16.06 2.78
CA GLU A 124 -6.24 14.85 2.41
C GLU A 124 -6.04 13.71 3.42
N THR A 125 -4.83 13.57 4.00
CA THR A 125 -4.60 12.64 5.11
C THR A 125 -5.45 12.99 6.33
N ALA A 126 -5.47 14.26 6.74
CA ALA A 126 -6.26 14.70 7.89
C ALA A 126 -7.77 14.52 7.66
N GLU A 127 -8.24 14.86 6.47
CA GLU A 127 -9.64 14.64 6.06
C GLU A 127 -9.99 13.16 6.14
N LEU A 128 -9.22 12.29 5.50
CA LEU A 128 -9.48 10.85 5.49
C LEU A 128 -9.51 10.26 6.91
N LEU A 129 -8.58 10.64 7.76
CA LEU A 129 -8.51 10.17 9.16
C LEU A 129 -9.58 10.80 10.06
N SER A 130 -10.24 11.88 9.65
CA SER A 130 -11.39 12.45 10.37
C SER A 130 -12.62 11.53 10.35
N HIS A 131 -12.73 10.67 9.35
CA HIS A 131 -13.75 9.61 9.25
C HIS A 131 -13.48 8.40 10.16
N GLY A 132 -12.45 8.47 11.00
CA GLY A 132 -12.05 7.43 11.95
C GLY A 132 -10.80 6.65 11.52
N LEU A 133 -10.04 6.19 12.51
CA LEU A 133 -8.84 5.40 12.26
C LEU A 133 -9.22 4.00 11.74
N PRO A 134 -8.47 3.45 10.77
CA PRO A 134 -8.60 2.05 10.40
C PRO A 134 -7.98 1.16 11.49
N CYS A 135 -8.39 -0.09 11.57
CA CYS A 135 -7.73 -1.07 12.44
C CYS A 135 -6.43 -1.61 11.82
N ALA A 136 -6.28 -1.51 10.51
CA ALA A 136 -5.07 -1.88 9.78
C ALA A 136 -4.90 -1.04 8.51
N VAL A 137 -3.64 -0.83 8.10
CA VAL A 137 -3.26 -0.27 6.80
C VAL A 137 -2.40 -1.31 6.07
N ILE A 138 -2.81 -1.66 4.88
CA ILE A 138 -2.12 -2.61 4.02
C ILE A 138 -1.61 -1.85 2.79
N SER A 139 -0.30 -1.76 2.67
CA SER A 139 0.36 -1.28 1.44
C SER A 139 0.69 -2.48 0.57
N ASN A 140 0.14 -2.56 -0.61
CA ASN A 140 0.38 -3.65 -1.54
C ASN A 140 0.71 -3.08 -2.92
N GLU A 141 1.96 -3.21 -3.34
CA GLU A 141 2.46 -2.61 -4.57
C GLU A 141 2.06 -1.11 -4.65
N ALA A 142 2.34 -0.38 -3.59
CA ALA A 142 2.10 1.05 -3.50
C ALA A 142 3.42 1.82 -3.48
N PRO A 143 3.53 2.95 -4.20
CA PRO A 143 4.76 3.72 -4.27
C PRO A 143 5.11 4.34 -2.92
N GLY A 144 6.41 4.29 -2.57
CA GLY A 144 6.98 4.97 -1.41
C GLY A 144 8.06 5.96 -1.84
N ARG A 145 8.14 7.10 -1.17
CA ARG A 145 9.21 8.08 -1.44
C ARG A 145 10.51 7.68 -0.75
N ASN A 146 11.61 7.97 -1.40
CA ASN A 146 12.93 7.82 -0.81
C ASN A 146 13.23 8.95 0.22
N LYS A 147 14.36 8.85 0.91
CA LYS A 147 14.79 9.86 1.90
C LYS A 147 14.98 11.28 1.35
N ASN A 148 15.08 11.44 0.03
CA ASN A 148 15.16 12.75 -0.63
C ASN A 148 13.78 13.29 -1.02
N GLY A 149 12.71 12.52 -0.78
CA GLY A 149 11.33 12.91 -1.05
C GLY A 149 10.85 12.63 -2.48
N TYR A 150 11.57 11.80 -3.23
CA TYR A 150 11.25 11.44 -4.62
C TYR A 150 10.77 10.00 -4.73
N TYR A 151 9.91 9.75 -5.72
CA TYR A 151 9.45 8.40 -6.09
C TYR A 151 10.17 7.94 -7.35
N HIS A 152 10.50 6.68 -7.42
CA HIS A 152 11.16 6.08 -8.58
C HIS A 152 10.53 4.73 -8.91
N ASN A 153 10.47 4.43 -10.19
CA ASN A 153 10.10 3.09 -10.62
C ASN A 153 11.29 2.10 -10.49
N ALA A 154 11.03 0.84 -10.81
CA ALA A 154 12.00 -0.26 -10.71
C ALA A 154 13.31 -0.06 -11.50
N VAL A 155 13.30 0.79 -12.53
CA VAL A 155 14.48 1.09 -13.35
C VAL A 155 15.11 2.45 -13.04
N GLY A 156 14.66 3.13 -11.96
CA GLY A 156 15.23 4.39 -11.48
C GLY A 156 14.71 5.64 -12.16
N VAL A 157 13.64 5.55 -12.94
CA VAL A 157 12.99 6.73 -13.52
C VAL A 157 12.19 7.44 -12.42
N ASN A 158 12.34 8.75 -12.32
CA ASN A 158 11.58 9.57 -11.38
C ASN A 158 10.10 9.61 -11.78
N THR A 159 9.22 9.16 -10.89
CA THR A 159 7.77 9.11 -11.07
C THR A 159 7.03 10.03 -10.10
N THR A 160 7.75 10.95 -9.43
CA THR A 160 7.21 11.79 -8.35
C THR A 160 5.93 12.53 -8.72
N ASP A 161 5.81 13.02 -9.95
CA ASP A 161 4.66 13.83 -10.35
C ASP A 161 3.40 13.01 -10.64
N VAL A 162 3.54 11.70 -10.79
CA VAL A 162 2.44 10.81 -11.19
C VAL A 162 1.97 9.86 -10.08
N GLU A 163 2.76 9.67 -9.03
CA GLU A 163 2.44 8.76 -7.93
C GLU A 163 1.56 9.39 -6.84
N ALA A 164 0.66 8.61 -6.28
CA ALA A 164 -0.12 9.01 -5.11
C ALA A 164 0.76 9.17 -3.86
N LYS A 165 0.45 10.16 -3.02
CA LYS A 165 1.29 10.62 -1.89
C LYS A 165 0.92 9.94 -0.57
N TYR A 166 1.07 8.63 -0.48
CA TYR A 166 0.62 7.83 0.66
C TYR A 166 1.46 7.96 1.93
N ASP A 167 2.70 8.46 1.84
CA ASP A 167 3.69 8.39 2.92
C ASP A 167 3.22 9.05 4.21
N VAL A 168 2.56 10.23 4.12
CA VAL A 168 2.03 10.92 5.29
C VAL A 168 0.90 10.12 5.94
N LEU A 169 -0.03 9.60 5.15
CA LEU A 169 -1.13 8.77 5.64
C LEU A 169 -0.62 7.52 6.34
N PHE A 170 0.32 6.81 5.70
CA PHE A 170 0.91 5.59 6.25
C PHE A 170 1.63 5.86 7.57
N LYS A 171 2.44 6.94 7.62
CA LYS A 171 3.17 7.37 8.81
C LYS A 171 2.25 7.80 9.95
N GLU A 172 1.20 8.57 9.65
CA GLU A 172 0.21 8.98 10.65
C GLU A 172 -0.53 7.78 11.26
N CYS A 173 -0.92 6.81 10.43
CA CYS A 173 -1.50 5.57 10.92
C CYS A 173 -0.52 4.82 11.84
N GLN A 174 0.74 4.72 11.45
CA GLN A 174 1.80 4.08 12.26
C GLN A 174 2.00 4.81 13.60
N ASN A 175 2.10 6.15 13.59
CA ASN A 175 2.26 6.97 14.79
C ASN A 175 1.10 6.82 15.77
N ARG A 176 -0.11 6.54 15.26
CA ARG A 176 -1.32 6.30 16.07
C ARG A 176 -1.51 4.84 16.47
N GLY A 177 -0.52 3.98 16.23
CA GLY A 177 -0.54 2.57 16.66
C GLY A 177 -1.42 1.66 15.79
N VAL A 178 -1.81 2.10 14.59
CA VAL A 178 -2.52 1.27 13.61
C VAL A 178 -1.57 0.18 13.10
N TYR A 179 -2.06 -1.05 12.96
CA TYR A 179 -1.27 -2.14 12.39
C TYR A 179 -0.98 -1.88 10.91
N ASN A 180 0.30 -1.90 10.54
CA ASN A 180 0.77 -1.69 9.19
C ASN A 180 1.38 -2.97 8.61
N LEU A 181 1.01 -3.31 7.38
CA LEU A 181 1.58 -4.41 6.61
C LEU A 181 1.93 -3.91 5.21
N SER A 182 3.17 -4.14 4.77
CA SER A 182 3.61 -3.78 3.42
C SER A 182 4.00 -5.03 2.63
N ILE A 183 3.60 -5.06 1.37
CA ILE A 183 3.88 -6.10 0.39
C ILE A 183 4.48 -5.40 -0.84
N GLY A 184 5.64 -5.86 -1.27
CA GLY A 184 6.37 -5.34 -2.42
C GLY A 184 7.57 -6.21 -2.75
N ASP A 185 8.26 -5.97 -3.87
CA ASP A 185 9.29 -6.85 -4.40
C ASP A 185 10.56 -6.17 -4.91
N LEU A 186 10.56 -4.84 -5.09
CA LEU A 186 11.68 -4.11 -5.70
C LEU A 186 12.37 -3.08 -4.79
N GLY A 187 11.77 -2.75 -3.64
CA GLY A 187 12.36 -1.86 -2.64
C GLY A 187 12.01 -0.38 -2.80
N ASN A 188 11.18 -0.04 -3.78
CA ASN A 188 10.62 1.29 -4.00
C ASN A 188 9.19 1.43 -3.50
N GLU A 189 8.69 0.40 -2.81
CA GLU A 189 7.36 0.36 -2.26
C GLU A 189 7.31 0.97 -0.86
N LEU A 190 6.15 1.47 -0.52
CA LEU A 190 5.84 2.04 0.79
C LEU A 190 6.05 1.01 1.91
N GLY A 191 6.82 1.38 2.94
CA GLY A 191 7.15 0.51 4.07
C GLY A 191 8.45 -0.28 3.95
N MET A 192 9.10 -0.31 2.77
CA MET A 192 10.38 -1.00 2.57
C MET A 192 11.54 -0.34 3.32
N GLY A 193 11.43 0.91 3.73
CA GLY A 193 12.38 1.59 4.61
C GLY A 193 12.60 0.91 5.96
N THR A 194 11.68 0.04 6.41
CA THR A 194 11.83 -0.76 7.63
C THR A 194 13.08 -1.65 7.63
N ILE A 195 13.56 -2.03 6.46
CA ILE A 195 14.75 -2.86 6.26
C ILE A 195 15.89 -2.11 5.55
N GLU A 196 15.88 -0.77 5.62
CA GLU A 196 16.84 0.11 4.94
C GLU A 196 18.29 -0.28 5.20
N GLU A 197 18.67 -0.53 6.46
CA GLU A 197 20.06 -0.91 6.80
C GLU A 197 20.52 -2.18 6.07
N HIS A 198 19.64 -3.19 6.01
CA HIS A 198 19.95 -4.44 5.30
C HIS A 198 20.11 -4.23 3.80
N ILE A 199 19.21 -3.43 3.21
CA ILE A 199 19.24 -3.14 1.77
C ILE A 199 20.46 -2.29 1.42
N SER A 200 20.74 -1.24 2.19
CA SER A 200 21.89 -0.35 1.98
C SER A 200 23.21 -1.07 2.01
N CYS A 201 23.39 -2.03 2.92
CA CYS A 201 24.61 -2.85 3.01
C CYS A 201 24.85 -3.72 1.77
N LEU A 202 23.79 -4.20 1.11
CA LEU A 202 23.90 -5.18 0.03
C LEU A 202 23.78 -4.55 -1.37
N LEU A 203 23.05 -3.46 -1.50
CA LEU A 203 22.89 -2.76 -2.78
C LEU A 203 23.95 -1.70 -3.05
N TYR A 204 24.75 -1.33 -2.05
CA TYR A 204 25.86 -0.36 -2.23
C TYR A 204 26.98 -0.88 -3.15
N THR A 205 27.01 -2.18 -3.41
CA THR A 205 27.93 -2.80 -4.37
C THR A 205 27.39 -2.88 -5.79
N SER A 206 26.13 -2.48 -6.01
CA SER A 206 25.51 -2.40 -7.34
C SER A 206 25.60 -0.98 -7.87
N PRO A 207 26.01 -0.76 -9.14
CA PRO A 207 26.12 0.58 -9.73
C PRO A 207 24.76 1.26 -10.03
N SER A 208 23.64 0.66 -9.65
CA SER A 208 22.33 1.27 -9.78
C SER A 208 21.84 1.73 -8.40
N PRO A 209 21.76 3.05 -8.13
CA PRO A 209 21.16 3.53 -6.91
C PRO A 209 19.64 3.34 -7.00
N ARG A 210 19.16 2.20 -6.54
CA ARG A 210 17.75 2.05 -6.23
C ARG A 210 17.52 2.77 -4.91
N ASP A 211 16.86 3.90 -4.98
CA ASP A 211 16.49 4.64 -3.80
C ASP A 211 15.46 3.84 -3.00
N ILE A 212 15.77 3.61 -1.75
CA ILE A 212 14.90 2.88 -0.82
C ILE A 212 13.84 3.85 -0.34
N SER A 213 12.57 3.46 -0.43
CA SER A 213 11.47 4.23 0.13
C SER A 213 11.57 4.21 1.66
N GLY A 214 11.79 5.38 2.26
CA GLY A 214 11.69 5.55 3.71
C GLY A 214 10.22 5.70 4.12
N SER A 215 9.83 5.07 5.18
CA SER A 215 8.54 5.29 5.86
C SER A 215 8.71 6.24 7.03
#